data_0157f08da9a4ad03bdee1c5536e98616
#
_entry.id   0157f08da9a4ad03bdee1c5536e98616
#
_cell.length_a   1.000
_cell.length_b   1.000
_cell.length_c   1.000
_cell.angle_alpha   90.00
_cell.angle_beta   90.00
_cell.angle_gamma   90.00
#
_symmetry.space_group_name_H-M   'P 1'
#
loop_
_entity.id
_entity.type
_entity.pdbx_description
1 polymer ?
#
loop_
_entity_poly.entity_id
_entity_poly.type
_entity_poly.pdbx_seq_one_letter_code
_entity_poly.pdbx_strand_id
1 'polypeptide(L)'
;KPEISIGVPYVIDSGSILVPFEVLTTGGIDPDVYVLADTVDHGTNFYSWAYRVHAGKLGLGTGSTIVSGLAPDQRYYVRLFAENVSGFDWTGKESSPRTQPESTHLPFGLALWFDGDDITGDPNSKPSDGFALTQWFDKSGKGRHMANVLGDPVIRLDGFGGRAVVDFDGNDRMNTDYDMRAGLELQNWRNGGYTVFGVSRYKGGDNERVITSIGTNWLLGHHGNWIGRYYFNGWVDQGFASDTNFHIFETVHQGRSLSNDPSATVW
;
A
#
# COMPACT_ATOMS: atom_id res chain seq x y z
N LYS A 1 41.85 7.20 -1.42
CA LYS A 1 40.53 7.78 -1.71
C LYS A 1 39.47 7.05 -0.89
N PRO A 2 38.31 7.66 -0.65
CA PRO A 2 37.20 6.93 -0.06
C PRO A 2 36.68 5.85 -1.01
N GLU A 3 35.96 4.83 -0.47
CA GLU A 3 35.16 3.86 -1.20
C GLU A 3 33.81 3.74 -0.50
N ILE A 4 32.75 3.73 -1.29
CA ILE A 4 31.36 3.74 -0.79
C ILE A 4 30.49 2.75 -1.59
N SER A 5 29.56 2.08 -0.90
CA SER A 5 28.55 1.23 -1.51
C SER A 5 27.14 1.76 -1.23
N ILE A 6 26.22 1.48 -2.14
CA ILE A 6 24.82 1.83 -2.01
C ILE A 6 23.97 0.57 -1.77
N GLY A 7 23.10 0.63 -0.79
CA GLY A 7 22.05 -0.37 -0.60
C GLY A 7 20.82 -0.07 -1.47
N VAL A 8 19.84 -0.97 -1.44
CA VAL A 8 18.59 -0.79 -2.20
C VAL A 8 17.77 0.32 -1.55
N PRO A 9 17.45 1.41 -2.28
CA PRO A 9 16.59 2.46 -1.77
C PRO A 9 15.16 1.97 -1.57
N TYR A 10 14.47 2.49 -0.56
CA TYR A 10 13.06 2.18 -0.32
C TYR A 10 12.22 3.43 -0.05
N VAL A 11 10.95 3.34 -0.42
CA VAL A 11 9.99 4.45 -0.32
C VAL A 11 9.48 4.55 1.10
N ILE A 12 9.51 5.77 1.67
CA ILE A 12 8.91 6.08 2.98
C ILE A 12 7.47 6.54 2.80
N ASP A 13 7.25 7.47 1.86
CA ASP A 13 5.95 8.08 1.59
C ASP A 13 5.85 8.58 0.13
N SER A 14 4.85 9.42 -0.18
CA SER A 14 4.64 9.97 -1.52
C SER A 14 5.75 10.93 -1.99
N GLY A 15 6.53 11.47 -1.08
CA GLY A 15 7.55 12.49 -1.37
C GLY A 15 8.94 12.16 -0.84
N SER A 16 9.18 10.95 -0.32
CA SER A 16 10.45 10.63 0.34
C SER A 16 10.89 9.19 0.11
N ILE A 17 12.20 9.03 -0.10
CA ILE A 17 12.88 7.73 -0.13
C ILE A 17 14.00 7.72 0.91
N LEU A 18 14.26 6.55 1.50
CA LEU A 18 15.44 6.31 2.31
C LEU A 18 16.47 5.54 1.48
N VAL A 19 17.70 6.01 1.52
CA VAL A 19 18.84 5.43 0.80
C VAL A 19 19.85 4.92 1.80
N PRO A 20 19.97 3.59 1.99
CA PRO A 20 21.01 3.01 2.81
C PRO A 20 22.34 2.97 2.07
N PHE A 21 23.43 3.05 2.80
CA PHE A 21 24.78 2.98 2.25
C PHE A 21 25.81 2.50 3.27
N GLU A 22 27.02 2.25 2.80
CA GLU A 22 28.16 1.92 3.66
C GLU A 22 29.43 2.61 3.15
N VAL A 23 30.15 3.24 4.06
CA VAL A 23 31.50 3.75 3.81
C VAL A 23 32.48 2.60 4.07
N LEU A 24 33.03 2.04 3.00
CA LEU A 24 33.92 0.85 3.04
C LEU A 24 35.33 1.22 3.42
N THR A 25 35.79 2.39 2.99
CA THR A 25 37.06 3.00 3.41
C THR A 25 37.00 4.52 3.32
N THR A 26 37.61 5.20 4.29
CA THR A 26 37.71 6.66 4.26
C THR A 26 38.94 7.15 3.46
N GLY A 27 39.91 6.26 3.17
CA GLY A 27 41.18 6.66 2.60
C GLY A 27 42.04 7.53 3.57
N GLY A 28 41.74 7.43 4.87
CA GLY A 28 42.51 8.12 5.94
C GLY A 28 41.85 9.38 6.50
N ILE A 29 40.84 9.93 5.82
CA ILE A 29 40.07 11.11 6.26
C ILE A 29 38.62 10.88 5.91
N ASP A 30 37.71 11.13 6.85
CA ASP A 30 36.27 10.95 6.65
C ASP A 30 35.79 11.77 5.45
N PRO A 31 35.14 11.13 4.45
CA PRO A 31 34.64 11.81 3.27
C PRO A 31 33.32 12.56 3.55
N ASP A 32 33.10 13.61 2.80
CA ASP A 32 31.78 14.17 2.60
C ASP A 32 31.00 13.26 1.68
N VAL A 33 29.83 12.79 2.14
CA VAL A 33 28.97 11.85 1.42
C VAL A 33 27.70 12.55 0.95
N TYR A 34 27.36 12.33 -0.32
CA TYR A 34 26.15 12.89 -0.94
C TYR A 34 25.30 11.78 -1.52
N VAL A 35 23.99 11.89 -1.30
CA VAL A 35 22.96 11.08 -1.97
C VAL A 35 22.37 11.93 -3.09
N LEU A 36 22.39 11.38 -4.29
CA LEU A 36 21.92 12.03 -5.50
C LEU A 36 20.72 11.27 -6.03
N ALA A 37 19.64 11.99 -6.35
CA ALA A 37 18.42 11.38 -6.90
C ALA A 37 17.83 12.22 -8.03
N ASP A 38 17.30 11.54 -9.06
CA ASP A 38 16.56 12.15 -10.14
C ASP A 38 15.71 11.10 -10.88
N THR A 39 14.76 11.55 -11.68
CA THR A 39 13.95 10.67 -12.56
C THR A 39 14.75 10.15 -13.76
N VAL A 40 15.93 10.72 -13.99
CA VAL A 40 16.90 10.32 -15.03
C VAL A 40 18.26 10.06 -14.39
N ASP A 41 18.95 9.01 -14.84
CA ASP A 41 20.33 8.74 -14.40
C ASP A 41 21.31 9.67 -15.12
N HIS A 42 21.90 10.60 -14.41
CA HIS A 42 22.91 11.54 -14.90
C HIS A 42 24.35 11.03 -14.78
N GLY A 43 24.52 9.74 -14.45
CA GLY A 43 25.85 9.15 -14.29
C GLY A 43 26.66 9.84 -13.18
N THR A 44 27.91 10.19 -13.51
CA THR A 44 28.84 10.84 -12.57
C THR A 44 28.87 12.38 -12.71
N ASN A 45 27.86 12.97 -13.32
CA ASN A 45 27.74 14.43 -13.40
C ASN A 45 26.98 14.97 -12.16
N PHE A 46 27.69 15.32 -11.12
CA PHE A 46 27.15 15.75 -9.83
C PHE A 46 26.13 16.89 -9.96
N TYR A 47 26.38 17.87 -10.81
CA TYR A 47 25.55 19.07 -10.90
C TYR A 47 24.26 18.89 -11.73
N SER A 48 24.14 17.80 -12.46
CA SER A 48 22.94 17.51 -13.27
C SER A 48 21.82 16.86 -12.48
N TRP A 49 22.10 16.34 -11.30
CA TRP A 49 21.10 15.69 -10.46
C TRP A 49 20.18 16.71 -9.80
N ALA A 50 18.87 16.49 -9.87
CA ALA A 50 17.87 17.39 -9.29
C ALA A 50 17.98 17.46 -7.75
N TYR A 51 18.16 16.32 -7.12
CA TYR A 51 18.32 16.21 -5.67
C TYR A 51 19.76 15.84 -5.34
N ARG A 52 20.39 16.64 -4.45
CA ARG A 52 21.74 16.45 -3.95
C ARG A 52 21.73 16.67 -2.44
N VAL A 53 21.63 15.57 -1.69
CA VAL A 53 21.49 15.61 -0.23
C VAL A 53 22.83 15.29 0.39
N HIS A 54 23.40 16.22 1.15
CA HIS A 54 24.61 15.99 1.91
C HIS A 54 24.30 15.15 3.14
N ALA A 55 24.77 13.91 3.15
CA ALA A 55 24.58 12.98 4.27
C ALA A 55 25.49 13.30 5.46
N GLY A 56 26.56 14.08 5.22
CA GLY A 56 27.52 14.49 6.23
C GLY A 56 28.93 14.02 5.92
N LYS A 57 29.85 14.35 6.84
CA LYS A 57 31.19 13.82 6.86
C LYS A 57 31.20 12.55 7.71
N LEU A 58 31.48 11.40 7.09
CA LEU A 58 31.17 10.10 7.66
C LEU A 58 32.41 9.20 7.74
N GLY A 59 32.59 8.56 8.90
CA GLY A 59 33.58 7.51 9.10
C GLY A 59 33.16 6.17 8.50
N LEU A 60 33.94 5.13 8.74
CA LEU A 60 33.64 3.76 8.31
C LEU A 60 32.30 3.25 8.87
N GLY A 61 31.57 2.51 8.07
CA GLY A 61 30.36 1.81 8.49
C GLY A 61 29.10 2.18 7.72
N THR A 62 27.99 1.64 8.18
CA THR A 62 26.68 1.81 7.55
C THR A 62 26.03 3.12 7.94
N GLY A 63 25.28 3.69 7.01
CA GLY A 63 24.49 4.90 7.19
C GLY A 63 23.24 4.87 6.31
N SER A 64 22.42 5.87 6.48
CA SER A 64 21.27 6.10 5.59
C SER A 64 20.92 7.58 5.54
N THR A 65 20.31 8.00 4.44
CA THR A 65 19.87 9.39 4.27
C THR A 65 18.50 9.40 3.60
N ILE A 66 17.63 10.31 4.04
CA ILE A 66 16.34 10.54 3.43
C ILE A 66 16.46 11.62 2.36
N VAL A 67 15.98 11.31 1.16
CA VAL A 67 15.76 12.28 0.10
C VAL A 67 14.27 12.63 0.11
N SER A 68 13.96 13.90 0.37
CA SER A 68 12.59 14.41 0.49
C SER A 68 12.26 15.42 -0.62
N GLY A 69 10.97 15.77 -0.73
CA GLY A 69 10.50 16.71 -1.76
C GLY A 69 10.37 16.09 -3.14
N LEU A 70 10.33 14.77 -3.21
CA LEU A 70 10.15 14.01 -4.44
C LEU A 70 8.70 14.13 -4.95
N ALA A 71 8.50 13.96 -6.25
CA ALA A 71 7.16 13.85 -6.81
C ALA A 71 6.55 12.48 -6.46
N PRO A 72 5.24 12.43 -6.19
CA PRO A 72 4.53 11.17 -5.95
C PRO A 72 4.39 10.33 -7.22
N ASP A 73 4.14 9.04 -7.04
CA ASP A 73 4.00 8.03 -8.10
C ASP A 73 5.15 8.05 -9.13
N GLN A 74 6.35 8.37 -8.68
CA GLN A 74 7.52 8.54 -9.54
C GLN A 74 8.66 7.62 -9.10
N ARG A 75 9.35 7.01 -10.06
CA ARG A 75 10.59 6.27 -9.83
C ARG A 75 11.78 7.20 -9.93
N TYR A 76 12.73 7.03 -9.02
CA TYR A 76 13.99 7.77 -8.99
C TYR A 76 15.19 6.85 -9.21
N TYR A 77 16.17 7.33 -9.96
CA TYR A 77 17.52 6.77 -9.98
C TYR A 77 18.33 7.42 -8.86
N VAL A 78 19.19 6.65 -8.23
CA VAL A 78 19.97 7.07 -7.06
C VAL A 78 21.43 6.68 -7.25
N ARG A 79 22.31 7.57 -6.91
CA ARG A 79 23.76 7.31 -6.78
C ARG A 79 24.28 7.97 -5.52
N LEU A 80 25.42 7.49 -5.07
CA LEU A 80 26.20 8.17 -4.04
C LEU A 80 27.49 8.73 -4.64
N PHE A 81 27.90 9.85 -4.09
CA PHE A 81 29.17 10.47 -4.31
C PHE A 81 29.84 10.71 -2.96
N ALA A 82 31.10 10.30 -2.83
CA ALA A 82 31.89 10.53 -1.64
C ALA A 82 33.21 11.17 -2.02
N GLU A 83 33.63 12.23 -1.32
CA GLU A 83 34.87 12.93 -1.60
C GLU A 83 35.61 13.37 -0.34
N ASN A 84 36.93 13.40 -0.44
CA ASN A 84 37.84 14.03 0.53
C ASN A 84 39.13 14.47 -0.19
N VAL A 85 40.11 14.99 0.57
CA VAL A 85 41.38 15.45 0.01
C VAL A 85 42.19 14.35 -0.68
N SER A 86 41.92 13.07 -0.41
CA SER A 86 42.60 11.93 -1.01
C SER A 86 41.92 11.45 -2.31
N GLY A 87 40.82 12.08 -2.72
CA GLY A 87 40.07 11.77 -3.92
C GLY A 87 38.56 11.53 -3.71
N PHE A 88 37.94 10.94 -4.68
CA PHE A 88 36.50 10.70 -4.68
C PHE A 88 36.12 9.29 -5.17
N ASP A 89 34.88 8.91 -4.88
CA ASP A 89 34.26 7.68 -5.36
C ASP A 89 32.79 7.89 -5.74
N TRP A 90 32.31 7.07 -6.67
CA TRP A 90 30.92 7.01 -7.13
C TRP A 90 30.41 5.60 -7.05
N THR A 91 29.19 5.43 -6.57
CA THR A 91 28.52 4.11 -6.66
C THR A 91 27.97 3.86 -8.07
N GLY A 92 27.63 2.61 -8.34
CA GLY A 92 26.69 2.26 -9.41
C GLY A 92 25.35 2.95 -9.20
N LYS A 93 24.49 2.90 -10.21
CA LYS A 93 23.12 3.38 -10.07
C LYS A 93 22.26 2.32 -9.38
N GLU A 94 21.40 2.80 -8.49
CA GLU A 94 20.25 2.06 -8.01
C GLU A 94 18.96 2.76 -8.45
N SER A 95 17.85 2.04 -8.47
CA SER A 95 16.54 2.62 -8.70
C SER A 95 15.65 2.40 -7.48
N SER A 96 14.98 3.45 -7.03
CA SER A 96 13.95 3.29 -6.02
C SER A 96 12.73 2.56 -6.58
N PRO A 97 11.90 1.93 -5.76
CA PRO A 97 10.49 1.73 -6.09
C PRO A 97 9.85 3.07 -6.47
N ARG A 98 8.64 3.03 -7.04
CA ARG A 98 7.87 4.28 -7.18
C ARG A 98 7.56 4.85 -5.80
N THR A 99 7.73 6.16 -5.64
CA THR A 99 7.16 6.88 -4.49
C THR A 99 5.66 6.59 -4.44
N GLN A 100 5.10 6.59 -3.24
CA GLN A 100 3.65 6.37 -3.12
C GLN A 100 2.90 7.42 -3.95
N PRO A 101 1.78 7.08 -4.58
CA PRO A 101 0.89 8.08 -5.13
C PRO A 101 0.59 9.13 -4.07
N GLU A 102 0.44 10.37 -4.48
CA GLU A 102 0.04 11.41 -3.54
C GLU A 102 -1.25 10.97 -2.85
N SER A 103 -1.14 10.50 -1.61
CA SER A 103 -2.30 10.26 -0.76
C SER A 103 -2.89 11.58 -0.27
N THR A 104 -2.61 12.65 -1.00
CA THR A 104 -2.99 14.02 -0.63
C THR A 104 -4.48 14.21 -0.55
N HIS A 105 -5.24 13.21 -0.93
CA HIS A 105 -6.67 13.22 -0.73
C HIS A 105 -7.14 11.80 -0.41
N LEU A 106 -6.65 11.24 0.72
CA LEU A 106 -7.52 10.28 1.38
C LEU A 106 -8.89 10.97 1.45
N PRO A 107 -9.94 10.38 0.90
CA PRO A 107 -11.23 11.04 0.91
C PRO A 107 -11.54 11.53 2.32
N PHE A 108 -11.98 12.78 2.44
CA PHE A 108 -12.45 13.25 3.75
C PHE A 108 -13.40 12.20 4.31
N GLY A 109 -13.12 11.73 5.51
CA GLY A 109 -13.92 10.66 6.11
C GLY A 109 -13.51 9.23 5.75
N LEU A 110 -12.29 9.00 5.19
CA LEU A 110 -11.80 7.64 4.99
C LEU A 110 -11.88 6.85 6.30
N ALA A 111 -12.65 5.78 6.29
CA ALA A 111 -12.93 4.98 7.47
C ALA A 111 -12.01 3.75 7.57
N LEU A 112 -11.73 3.11 6.45
CA LEU A 112 -10.94 1.89 6.35
C LEU A 112 -10.15 1.91 5.04
N TRP A 113 -8.90 1.41 5.08
CA TRP A 113 -8.09 1.18 3.88
C TRP A 113 -7.20 -0.05 4.06
N PHE A 114 -7.48 -1.09 3.32
CA PHE A 114 -6.70 -2.32 3.28
C PHE A 114 -6.02 -2.46 1.93
N ASP A 115 -4.72 -2.72 1.95
CA ASP A 115 -3.86 -2.79 0.77
C ASP A 115 -3.04 -4.09 0.82
N GLY A 116 -3.13 -4.91 -0.23
CA GLY A 116 -2.37 -6.17 -0.30
C GLY A 116 -0.86 -5.95 -0.41
N ASP A 117 -0.43 -4.86 -1.02
CA ASP A 117 1.00 -4.54 -1.15
C ASP A 117 1.62 -4.02 0.16
N ASP A 118 0.78 -3.69 1.16
CA ASP A 118 1.21 -3.15 2.46
C ASP A 118 0.40 -3.77 3.60
N ILE A 119 0.57 -5.07 3.76
CA ILE A 119 -0.20 -5.88 4.71
C ILE A 119 0.17 -5.58 6.17
N THR A 120 1.41 -5.20 6.43
CA THR A 120 1.96 -5.01 7.79
C THR A 120 1.86 -3.57 8.26
N GLY A 121 1.64 -2.61 7.37
CA GLY A 121 1.76 -1.18 7.66
C GLY A 121 3.20 -0.72 7.91
N ASP A 122 4.17 -1.61 7.75
CA ASP A 122 5.60 -1.32 7.81
C ASP A 122 6.22 -1.62 6.44
N PRO A 123 6.67 -0.60 5.69
CA PRO A 123 7.24 -0.78 4.37
C PRO A 123 8.51 -1.64 4.35
N ASN A 124 9.14 -1.83 5.53
CA ASN A 124 10.33 -2.66 5.69
C ASN A 124 10.00 -4.11 6.04
N SER A 125 8.76 -4.41 6.37
CA SER A 125 8.30 -5.74 6.80
C SER A 125 7.37 -6.33 5.75
N LYS A 126 7.94 -6.94 4.70
CA LYS A 126 7.16 -7.66 3.69
C LYS A 126 7.14 -9.15 4.03
N PRO A 127 5.96 -9.74 4.22
CA PRO A 127 5.84 -11.18 4.38
C PRO A 127 6.33 -11.90 3.11
N SER A 128 6.83 -13.13 3.28
CA SER A 128 7.12 -13.99 2.12
C SER A 128 5.83 -14.48 1.45
N ASP A 129 5.93 -14.85 0.17
CA ASP A 129 4.79 -15.45 -0.52
C ASP A 129 4.29 -16.71 0.21
N GLY A 130 2.97 -16.84 0.34
CA GLY A 130 2.33 -17.92 1.09
C GLY A 130 2.38 -17.78 2.61
N PHE A 131 2.84 -16.66 3.16
CA PHE A 131 2.83 -16.43 4.59
C PHE A 131 1.39 -16.30 5.11
N ALA A 132 1.05 -17.08 6.15
CA ALA A 132 -0.25 -17.01 6.80
C ALA A 132 -0.39 -15.70 7.62
N LEU A 133 -1.47 -14.99 7.39
CA LEU A 133 -1.69 -13.68 7.99
C LEU A 133 -2.41 -13.80 9.33
N THR A 134 -1.89 -13.11 10.32
CA THR A 134 -2.56 -12.92 11.62
C THR A 134 -3.18 -11.53 11.74
N GLN A 135 -2.85 -10.63 10.85
CA GLN A 135 -3.38 -9.27 10.80
C GLN A 135 -3.26 -8.69 9.39
N TRP A 136 -4.21 -7.83 9.02
CA TRP A 136 -4.12 -6.92 7.89
C TRP A 136 -4.24 -5.48 8.37
N PHE A 137 -3.20 -4.70 8.11
CA PHE A 137 -3.08 -3.36 8.65
C PHE A 137 -4.03 -2.37 7.96
N ASP A 138 -4.72 -1.57 8.74
CA ASP A 138 -5.56 -0.48 8.24
C ASP A 138 -4.71 0.77 7.99
N LYS A 139 -4.61 1.17 6.73
CA LYS A 139 -3.85 2.34 6.27
C LYS A 139 -4.61 3.66 6.37
N SER A 140 -5.86 3.65 6.82
CA SER A 140 -6.66 4.88 6.99
C SER A 140 -6.14 5.81 8.10
N GLY A 141 -5.21 5.33 8.92
CA GLY A 141 -4.72 6.03 10.11
C GLY A 141 -5.65 5.93 11.31
N LYS A 142 -6.72 5.11 11.22
CA LYS A 142 -7.71 4.95 12.30
C LYS A 142 -7.42 3.76 13.22
N GLY A 143 -6.43 2.93 12.90
CA GLY A 143 -6.05 1.77 13.71
C GLY A 143 -7.08 0.64 13.72
N ARG A 144 -7.89 0.51 12.68
CA ARG A 144 -8.99 -0.46 12.56
C ARG A 144 -8.55 -1.72 11.83
N HIS A 145 -7.44 -2.29 12.27
CA HIS A 145 -6.83 -3.46 11.65
C HIS A 145 -7.77 -4.66 11.61
N MET A 146 -7.66 -5.49 10.58
CA MET A 146 -8.27 -6.82 10.61
C MET A 146 -7.35 -7.75 11.39
N ALA A 147 -7.63 -7.93 12.68
CA ALA A 147 -6.83 -8.73 13.61
C ALA A 147 -7.57 -9.97 14.13
N ASN A 148 -8.88 -10.07 13.88
CA ASN A 148 -9.65 -11.26 14.21
C ASN A 148 -9.66 -12.18 12.98
N VAL A 149 -8.84 -13.22 13.02
CA VAL A 149 -8.59 -14.16 11.91
C VAL A 149 -9.17 -15.52 12.26
N LEU A 150 -9.88 -16.12 11.32
CA LEU A 150 -10.28 -17.52 11.33
C LEU A 150 -9.62 -18.19 10.14
N GLY A 151 -9.07 -19.40 10.35
CA GLY A 151 -8.31 -20.09 9.32
C GLY A 151 -6.89 -19.54 9.17
N ASP A 152 -6.33 -19.69 8.01
CA ASP A 152 -4.97 -19.32 7.66
C ASP A 152 -4.89 -18.58 6.32
N PRO A 153 -5.58 -17.42 6.16
CA PRO A 153 -5.50 -16.63 4.94
C PRO A 153 -4.04 -16.25 4.64
N VAL A 154 -3.63 -16.39 3.40
CA VAL A 154 -2.22 -16.20 3.01
C VAL A 154 -2.04 -15.04 2.04
N ILE A 155 -0.87 -14.40 2.11
CA ILE A 155 -0.47 -13.42 1.11
C ILE A 155 0.08 -14.11 -0.14
N ARG A 156 -0.27 -13.58 -1.32
CA ARG A 156 0.30 -13.92 -2.62
C ARG A 156 0.91 -12.69 -3.24
N LEU A 157 2.25 -12.67 -3.37
CA LEU A 157 2.99 -11.46 -3.77
C LEU A 157 2.82 -11.07 -5.23
N ASP A 158 2.46 -12.01 -6.10
CA ASP A 158 2.17 -11.77 -7.53
C ASP A 158 0.76 -12.25 -7.88
N GLY A 159 -0.20 -11.94 -7.02
CA GLY A 159 -1.57 -12.40 -7.17
C GLY A 159 -2.35 -11.70 -8.28
N PHE A 160 -1.99 -10.45 -8.60
CA PHE A 160 -2.66 -9.65 -9.63
C PHE A 160 -1.73 -8.61 -10.25
N GLY A 161 -1.18 -8.93 -11.44
CA GLY A 161 -0.40 -7.96 -12.23
C GLY A 161 0.83 -7.39 -11.50
N GLY A 162 1.54 -8.22 -10.72
CA GLY A 162 2.69 -7.80 -9.91
C GLY A 162 2.32 -7.17 -8.57
N ARG A 163 1.03 -7.19 -8.20
CA ARG A 163 0.54 -6.74 -6.89
C ARG A 163 0.22 -7.93 -5.98
N ALA A 164 0.45 -7.71 -4.70
CA ALA A 164 0.08 -8.70 -3.71
C ALA A 164 -1.43 -8.71 -3.43
N VAL A 165 -1.95 -9.89 -3.14
CA VAL A 165 -3.35 -10.10 -2.76
C VAL A 165 -3.42 -10.99 -1.54
N VAL A 166 -4.51 -10.92 -0.80
CA VAL A 166 -4.83 -11.88 0.26
C VAL A 166 -5.70 -12.98 -0.31
N ASP A 167 -5.26 -14.20 -0.13
CA ASP A 167 -5.91 -15.40 -0.60
C ASP A 167 -6.64 -16.10 0.55
N PHE A 168 -7.93 -16.34 0.37
CA PHE A 168 -8.84 -17.01 1.29
C PHE A 168 -9.29 -18.33 0.66
N ASP A 169 -9.18 -19.43 1.36
CA ASP A 169 -9.48 -20.78 0.83
C ASP A 169 -10.95 -21.22 0.95
N GLY A 170 -11.78 -20.35 1.51
CA GLY A 170 -13.20 -20.61 1.77
C GLY A 170 -13.52 -20.95 3.23
N ASN A 171 -12.53 -21.39 4.01
CA ASN A 171 -12.63 -21.52 5.46
C ASN A 171 -12.04 -20.34 6.22
N ASP A 172 -11.45 -19.42 5.49
CA ASP A 172 -10.73 -18.29 6.00
C ASP A 172 -11.61 -17.06 6.17
N ARG A 173 -11.29 -16.26 7.17
CA ARG A 173 -11.92 -14.95 7.38
C ARG A 173 -10.96 -14.02 8.11
N MET A 174 -10.96 -12.76 7.70
CA MET A 174 -10.38 -11.66 8.47
C MET A 174 -11.43 -10.59 8.72
N ASN A 175 -11.48 -10.06 9.93
CA ASN A 175 -12.40 -8.97 10.25
C ASN A 175 -11.79 -7.97 11.23
N THR A 176 -12.25 -6.75 11.13
CA THR A 176 -12.05 -5.69 12.11
C THR A 176 -13.25 -5.61 13.04
N ASP A 177 -13.02 -5.20 14.28
CA ASP A 177 -14.10 -4.94 15.27
C ASP A 177 -14.79 -3.59 15.02
N TYR A 178 -14.47 -2.91 13.93
CA TYR A 178 -15.06 -1.62 13.61
C TYR A 178 -16.53 -1.74 13.26
N ASP A 179 -17.39 -1.16 14.08
CA ASP A 179 -18.81 -0.99 13.73
C ASP A 179 -18.98 0.24 12.84
N MET A 180 -19.17 0.01 11.53
CA MET A 180 -19.39 1.08 10.56
C MET A 180 -20.58 1.98 10.94
N ARG A 181 -21.59 1.46 11.64
CA ARG A 181 -22.76 2.24 12.06
C ARG A 181 -22.43 3.25 13.13
N ALA A 182 -21.59 2.87 14.09
CA ALA A 182 -21.16 3.74 15.18
C ALA A 182 -20.05 4.70 14.74
N GLY A 183 -19.13 4.23 13.91
CA GLY A 183 -17.91 4.94 13.59
C GLY A 183 -18.05 5.99 12.49
N LEU A 184 -19.07 5.94 11.66
CA LEU A 184 -19.36 6.95 10.64
C LEU A 184 -20.26 8.08 11.13
N GLU A 185 -20.40 8.23 12.48
CA GLU A 185 -21.39 9.12 13.09
C GLU A 185 -22.83 8.86 12.57
N LEU A 186 -23.03 7.65 12.04
CA LEU A 186 -24.32 7.16 11.61
C LEU A 186 -25.20 6.83 12.81
N GLN A 187 -25.28 7.73 13.80
CA GLN A 187 -26.24 7.61 14.90
C GLN A 187 -27.68 7.41 14.41
N ASN A 188 -27.85 7.68 13.13
CA ASN A 188 -28.95 7.21 12.33
C ASN A 188 -28.38 6.59 11.06
N TRP A 189 -28.24 5.26 11.01
CA TRP A 189 -27.89 4.50 9.79
C TRP A 189 -28.71 4.90 8.55
N ARG A 190 -29.77 5.66 8.74
CA ARG A 190 -30.65 6.27 7.71
C ARG A 190 -30.11 7.57 7.12
N ASN A 191 -29.14 8.22 7.74
CA ASN A 191 -28.73 9.58 7.35
C ASN A 191 -27.28 9.70 6.90
N GLY A 192 -26.44 8.69 7.07
CA GLY A 192 -25.03 8.72 6.67
C GLY A 192 -24.78 7.98 5.37
N GLY A 193 -24.22 8.68 4.39
CA GLY A 193 -23.74 8.06 3.16
C GLY A 193 -22.37 7.42 3.35
N TYR A 194 -22.06 6.41 2.57
CA TYR A 194 -20.72 5.83 2.48
C TYR A 194 -20.45 5.34 1.07
N THR A 195 -19.18 5.26 0.72
CA THR A 195 -18.71 4.61 -0.50
C THR A 195 -17.74 3.51 -0.11
N VAL A 196 -17.86 2.35 -0.75
CA VAL A 196 -16.93 1.24 -0.60
C VAL A 196 -16.39 0.85 -1.96
N PHE A 197 -15.07 0.78 -2.05
CA PHE A 197 -14.37 0.17 -3.17
C PHE A 197 -13.76 -1.16 -2.74
N GLY A 198 -13.79 -2.13 -3.62
CA GLY A 198 -13.16 -3.42 -3.38
C GLY A 198 -12.68 -4.04 -4.68
N VAL A 199 -11.56 -4.75 -4.61
CA VAL A 199 -11.05 -5.57 -5.72
C VAL A 199 -10.97 -7.00 -5.24
N SER A 200 -11.69 -7.89 -5.90
CA SER A 200 -11.71 -9.30 -5.53
C SER A 200 -12.07 -10.22 -6.70
N ARG A 201 -11.83 -11.50 -6.53
CA ARG A 201 -12.27 -12.55 -7.46
C ARG A 201 -12.67 -13.82 -6.72
N TYR A 202 -13.41 -14.69 -7.37
CA TYR A 202 -13.48 -16.09 -7.00
C TYR A 202 -12.30 -16.88 -7.59
N LYS A 203 -11.89 -17.93 -6.89
CA LYS A 203 -10.88 -18.90 -7.39
C LYS A 203 -11.51 -20.15 -7.96
N GLY A 204 -12.79 -20.29 -7.88
CA GLY A 204 -13.58 -21.51 -8.12
C GLY A 204 -13.96 -22.19 -6.79
N GLY A 205 -14.80 -23.22 -6.86
CA GLY A 205 -15.35 -23.90 -5.69
C GLY A 205 -16.67 -23.27 -5.21
N ASP A 206 -16.97 -23.38 -3.93
CA ASP A 206 -18.17 -22.77 -3.33
C ASP A 206 -18.04 -21.26 -3.28
N ASN A 207 -18.93 -20.57 -3.96
CA ASN A 207 -18.82 -19.14 -4.21
C ASN A 207 -19.70 -18.37 -3.22
N GLU A 208 -19.20 -18.21 -2.01
CA GLU A 208 -19.85 -17.50 -0.92
C GLU A 208 -19.51 -15.99 -0.92
N ARG A 209 -19.75 -15.31 0.18
CA ARG A 209 -19.50 -13.88 0.35
C ARG A 209 -18.00 -13.59 0.46
N VAL A 210 -17.53 -12.58 -0.25
CA VAL A 210 -16.13 -12.13 -0.14
C VAL A 210 -16.01 -10.90 0.77
N ILE A 211 -16.73 -9.83 0.45
CA ILE A 211 -16.74 -8.62 1.29
C ILE A 211 -18.09 -8.53 1.97
N THR A 212 -18.11 -8.60 3.31
CA THR A 212 -19.37 -8.68 4.07
C THR A 212 -19.19 -8.15 5.48
N SER A 213 -20.30 -7.98 6.21
CA SER A 213 -20.30 -7.70 7.64
C SER A 213 -20.72 -8.91 8.45
N ILE A 214 -20.27 -8.98 9.71
CA ILE A 214 -20.63 -10.04 10.65
C ILE A 214 -21.95 -9.72 11.36
N GLY A 215 -22.13 -8.48 11.78
CA GLY A 215 -23.24 -8.08 12.64
C GLY A 215 -24.53 -7.70 11.92
N THR A 216 -24.48 -7.52 10.62
CA THR A 216 -25.64 -7.16 9.78
C THR A 216 -25.58 -7.89 8.46
N ASN A 217 -26.72 -8.14 7.86
CA ASN A 217 -26.75 -8.77 6.53
C ASN A 217 -26.41 -7.74 5.46
N TRP A 218 -25.11 -7.54 5.25
CA TRP A 218 -24.54 -6.66 4.24
C TRP A 218 -23.46 -7.41 3.46
N LEU A 219 -23.38 -7.22 2.18
CA LEU A 219 -22.31 -7.75 1.32
C LEU A 219 -22.08 -6.87 0.11
N LEU A 220 -20.88 -6.96 -0.44
CA LEU A 220 -20.48 -6.31 -1.69
C LEU A 220 -19.73 -7.30 -2.60
N GLY A 221 -20.12 -7.32 -3.84
CA GLY A 221 -19.39 -7.92 -4.96
C GLY A 221 -19.78 -9.37 -5.25
N HIS A 222 -19.74 -10.26 -4.26
CA HIS A 222 -19.83 -11.70 -4.49
C HIS A 222 -20.85 -12.39 -3.57
N HIS A 223 -21.69 -13.24 -4.12
CA HIS A 223 -22.54 -14.15 -3.36
C HIS A 223 -23.21 -15.22 -4.24
N GLY A 224 -23.13 -16.48 -3.83
CA GLY A 224 -23.93 -17.58 -4.38
C GLY A 224 -23.75 -17.78 -5.89
N ASN A 225 -22.52 -17.86 -6.37
CA ASN A 225 -22.17 -18.01 -7.80
C ASN A 225 -22.49 -16.77 -8.69
N TRP A 226 -22.68 -15.62 -8.07
CA TRP A 226 -22.90 -14.37 -8.77
C TRP A 226 -21.87 -13.32 -8.35
N ILE A 227 -21.50 -12.44 -9.26
CA ILE A 227 -20.68 -11.25 -9.04
C ILE A 227 -21.45 -9.99 -9.39
N GLY A 228 -20.97 -8.83 -8.91
CA GLY A 228 -21.71 -7.57 -9.03
C GLY A 228 -22.90 -7.46 -8.08
N ARG A 229 -22.96 -8.29 -7.05
CA ARG A 229 -24.05 -8.26 -6.08
C ARG A 229 -23.80 -7.29 -4.94
N TYR A 230 -24.84 -6.60 -4.57
CA TYR A 230 -24.88 -5.78 -3.37
C TYR A 230 -26.16 -6.04 -2.58
N TYR A 231 -26.00 -6.27 -1.27
CA TYR A 231 -27.12 -6.46 -0.35
C TYR A 231 -27.01 -5.49 0.81
N PHE A 232 -28.04 -4.69 0.97
CA PHE A 232 -28.25 -3.83 2.13
C PHE A 232 -29.75 -3.76 2.41
N ASN A 233 -30.22 -4.54 3.40
CA ASN A 233 -31.64 -4.65 3.72
C ASN A 233 -32.56 -5.01 2.52
N GLY A 234 -31.98 -5.65 1.50
CA GLY A 234 -32.57 -6.06 0.24
C GLY A 234 -31.50 -6.13 -0.85
N TRP A 235 -31.80 -6.86 -1.93
CA TRP A 235 -30.92 -6.90 -3.09
C TRP A 235 -31.05 -5.62 -3.89
N VAL A 236 -29.93 -4.94 -4.13
CA VAL A 236 -29.85 -3.73 -4.95
C VAL A 236 -29.59 -4.08 -6.40
N ASP A 237 -28.79 -5.12 -6.66
CA ASP A 237 -28.50 -5.61 -8.00
C ASP A 237 -28.65 -7.14 -8.07
N GLN A 238 -28.98 -7.63 -9.26
CA GLN A 238 -29.10 -9.07 -9.57
C GLN A 238 -27.73 -9.71 -9.80
N GLY A 239 -26.72 -8.91 -10.17
CA GLY A 239 -25.40 -9.40 -10.55
C GLY A 239 -25.41 -10.19 -11.86
N PHE A 240 -24.28 -10.79 -12.16
CA PHE A 240 -24.05 -11.67 -13.31
C PHE A 240 -23.31 -12.93 -12.89
N ALA A 241 -23.30 -13.95 -13.76
CA ALA A 241 -22.68 -15.23 -13.44
C ALA A 241 -21.21 -15.05 -13.06
N SER A 242 -20.76 -15.77 -12.04
CA SER A 242 -19.37 -15.68 -11.55
C SER A 242 -18.39 -16.21 -12.59
N ASP A 243 -17.23 -15.56 -12.62
CA ASP A 243 -16.02 -16.03 -13.28
C ASP A 243 -14.85 -16.03 -12.28
N THR A 244 -13.64 -16.23 -12.76
CA THR A 244 -12.40 -16.22 -11.95
C THR A 244 -11.54 -14.99 -12.20
N ASN A 245 -12.07 -13.98 -12.89
CA ASN A 245 -11.36 -12.72 -13.12
C ASN A 245 -11.45 -11.80 -11.90
N PHE A 246 -10.48 -10.91 -11.77
CA PHE A 246 -10.60 -9.81 -10.82
C PHE A 246 -11.60 -8.78 -11.29
N HIS A 247 -12.45 -8.36 -10.38
CA HIS A 247 -13.43 -7.30 -10.57
C HIS A 247 -13.23 -6.18 -9.58
N ILE A 248 -13.44 -4.95 -10.03
CA ILE A 248 -13.51 -3.76 -9.18
C ILE A 248 -14.97 -3.53 -8.87
N PHE A 249 -15.30 -3.43 -7.60
CA PHE A 249 -16.65 -3.12 -7.14
C PHE A 249 -16.63 -1.76 -6.47
N GLU A 250 -17.64 -0.97 -6.80
CA GLU A 250 -17.94 0.26 -6.09
C GLU A 250 -19.40 0.22 -5.65
N THR A 251 -19.68 0.66 -4.44
CA THR A 251 -21.02 0.96 -3.99
C THR A 251 -21.07 2.31 -3.31
N VAL A 252 -22.07 3.09 -3.67
CA VAL A 252 -22.37 4.39 -3.05
C VAL A 252 -23.71 4.28 -2.35
N HIS A 253 -23.73 4.48 -1.04
CA HIS A 253 -24.93 4.57 -0.25
C HIS A 253 -25.17 6.01 0.17
N GLN A 254 -26.28 6.61 -0.22
CA GLN A 254 -26.54 8.04 0.01
C GLN A 254 -27.15 8.38 1.37
N GLY A 255 -27.32 7.40 2.24
CA GLY A 255 -27.73 7.61 3.63
C GLY A 255 -29.22 7.91 3.85
N ARG A 256 -30.04 7.96 2.85
CA ARG A 256 -31.51 8.05 3.02
C ARG A 256 -32.17 6.74 2.63
N SER A 257 -32.57 5.97 3.62
CA SER A 257 -33.53 4.88 3.39
C SER A 257 -34.92 5.35 3.86
N LEU A 258 -35.66 5.86 2.94
CA LEU A 258 -37.11 5.69 3.02
C LEU A 258 -37.36 4.29 2.41
N SER A 259 -38.22 3.51 3.02
CA SER A 259 -38.67 2.22 2.50
C SER A 259 -39.02 2.37 1.01
N ASN A 260 -38.24 1.74 0.11
CA ASN A 260 -38.34 1.72 -1.34
C ASN A 260 -37.41 2.70 -2.11
N ASP A 261 -36.37 3.24 -1.52
CA ASP A 261 -35.41 4.05 -2.26
C ASP A 261 -34.19 3.23 -2.65
N PRO A 262 -33.94 2.95 -3.95
CA PRO A 262 -32.72 2.36 -4.44
C PRO A 262 -31.60 3.41 -4.43
N SER A 263 -31.23 3.92 -3.26
CA SER A 263 -30.19 4.94 -3.11
C SER A 263 -28.77 4.37 -3.14
N ALA A 264 -28.60 3.10 -3.48
CA ALA A 264 -27.32 2.48 -3.70
C ALA A 264 -27.17 2.09 -5.18
N THR A 265 -26.04 2.40 -5.76
CA THR A 265 -25.66 2.01 -7.11
C THR A 265 -24.40 1.15 -7.02
N VAL A 266 -24.34 0.06 -7.79
CA VAL A 266 -23.15 -0.79 -7.95
C VAL A 266 -22.65 -0.60 -9.38
N TRP A 267 -21.37 -0.34 -9.53
CA TRP A 267 -20.69 -0.19 -10.81
C TRP A 267 -19.64 -1.28 -11.01
#